data_d96e8332a19f0514281b6bc2df73c35e
#
_entry.id   d96e8332a19f0514281b6bc2df73c35e
#
_cell.length_a   1.000
_cell.length_b   1.000
_cell.length_c   1.000
_cell.angle_alpha   90.00
_cell.angle_beta   90.00
_cell.angle_gamma   90.00
#
_symmetry.space_group_name_H-M   'P 1'
#
loop_
_entity.id
_entity.type
_entity.pdbx_description
1 polymer ?
#
loop_
_entity_poly.entity_id
_entity_poly.type
_entity_poly.pdbx_seq_one_letter_code
_entity_poly.pdbx_strand_id
1 'polypeptide(L)'
;MGNTRSGARAAGFLSFAFLLLTMSSARAAINLPDFTELVEKYSPAVVNISTTQKVKHPPIQRMPKPEGAPDKPEGPYGDLFKHFFGEQGEDAPEPFDTQSLGSGFVVSSDGYLLTNYHVVKDADEVVVRLSDRRELVAKVMGFDERSDLALLKVDAKDLPVVKIGHSDKTKVGEWVLAIGSPFGFDHTVTAGIVSAIGRNLPRENYVPFIQTDVAINPGNSGGPLFNLNGEVVGINSQIYSRTGGFMGLSFAIPIDMAMSVVDQIKSQGHVSRGWLGVLIQDVTRELAESFGMDKPKGALVAKVLPSSPAEAAGFQVGDVIVEFNGHEVTTSSALPPMVGVTKIGEKTPVKIIRNRETKNMKVVIGELPKDEDMKLADSGAAKTLTDARLKVTVAEISDREREELDLKENGVLVKQVKNGPAGKAGMRDGDVVLMINNEQVTNLAVFKRVAESLPVGKSIPILVQRRGGPVFLALRLAEKD
;
A
#
# COMPACT_ATOMS: atom_id res chain seq x y z
N MET A 1 22.25 69.11 -58.12
CA MET A 1 22.77 68.03 -57.22
C MET A 1 22.00 68.10 -55.90
N GLY A 2 21.12 67.21 -55.63
CA GLY A 2 20.28 67.29 -54.42
C GLY A 2 19.48 66.05 -54.21
N ASN A 3 19.51 65.46 -53.02
CA ASN A 3 18.56 64.63 -52.34
C ASN A 3 18.24 63.24 -52.86
N THR A 4 19.12 62.28 -52.56
CA THR A 4 18.80 60.80 -52.57
C THR A 4 19.00 60.11 -51.20
N ARG A 5 19.00 60.85 -50.07
CA ARG A 5 19.22 60.22 -48.74
C ARG A 5 17.99 60.07 -47.84
N SER A 6 16.81 60.53 -48.28
CA SER A 6 15.61 60.51 -47.46
C SER A 6 14.80 59.21 -47.59
N GLY A 7 14.83 58.52 -48.77
CA GLY A 7 14.04 57.34 -49.02
C GLY A 7 14.53 56.09 -48.29
N ALA A 8 15.82 55.90 -48.09
CA ALA A 8 16.40 54.71 -47.50
C ALA A 8 16.10 54.58 -45.99
N ARG A 9 15.94 55.70 -45.26
CA ARG A 9 15.61 55.70 -43.83
C ARG A 9 14.13 55.36 -43.58
N ALA A 10 13.21 55.78 -44.44
CA ALA A 10 11.80 55.47 -44.34
C ALA A 10 11.49 54.00 -44.62
N ALA A 11 12.17 53.40 -45.61
CA ALA A 11 12.03 52.01 -45.94
C ALA A 11 12.57 51.07 -44.82
N GLY A 12 13.70 51.43 -44.16
CA GLY A 12 14.23 50.68 -43.01
C GLY A 12 13.34 50.68 -41.82
N PHE A 13 12.68 51.82 -41.50
CA PHE A 13 11.72 51.93 -40.38
C PHE A 13 10.45 51.13 -40.62
N LEU A 14 9.91 51.12 -41.86
CA LEU A 14 8.73 50.31 -42.20
C LEU A 14 9.02 48.81 -42.17
N SER A 15 10.18 48.36 -42.62
CA SER A 15 10.59 46.96 -42.56
C SER A 15 10.82 46.49 -41.11
N PHE A 16 11.41 47.35 -40.24
CA PHE A 16 11.59 47.04 -38.83
C PHE A 16 10.26 47.01 -38.04
N ALA A 17 9.34 47.93 -38.33
CA ALA A 17 8.01 47.95 -37.76
C ALA A 17 7.16 46.75 -38.18
N PHE A 18 7.29 46.29 -39.43
CA PHE A 18 6.62 45.08 -39.92
C PHE A 18 7.19 43.81 -39.28
N LEU A 19 8.50 43.71 -39.06
CA LEU A 19 9.15 42.61 -38.34
C LEU A 19 8.72 42.55 -36.87
N LEU A 20 8.56 43.70 -36.21
CA LEU A 20 8.04 43.80 -34.82
C LEU A 20 6.57 43.40 -34.72
N LEU A 21 5.75 43.72 -35.72
CA LEU A 21 4.32 43.26 -35.74
C LEU A 21 4.18 41.76 -35.95
N THR A 22 5.06 41.10 -36.71
CA THR A 22 5.02 39.66 -36.92
C THR A 22 5.51 38.87 -35.71
N MET A 23 6.37 39.45 -34.84
CA MET A 23 6.80 38.82 -33.60
C MET A 23 5.74 38.83 -32.50
N SER A 24 4.72 39.69 -32.57
CA SER A 24 3.68 39.79 -31.54
C SER A 24 2.61 38.68 -31.59
N SER A 25 2.66 37.75 -32.56
CA SER A 25 1.65 36.69 -32.76
C SER A 25 2.06 35.33 -32.28
N ALA A 26 3.26 35.16 -31.71
CA ALA A 26 3.65 33.91 -31.07
C ALA A 26 3.04 33.86 -29.64
N ARG A 27 1.71 33.89 -29.53
CA ARG A 27 1.06 33.39 -28.34
C ARG A 27 1.33 31.88 -28.29
N ALA A 28 2.21 31.46 -27.39
CA ALA A 28 2.25 30.08 -27.01
C ALA A 28 0.85 29.74 -26.50
N ALA A 29 0.05 29.06 -27.31
CA ALA A 29 -1.18 28.47 -26.86
C ALA A 29 -0.76 27.47 -25.76
N ILE A 30 -1.05 27.80 -24.50
CA ILE A 30 -0.95 26.83 -23.41
C ILE A 30 -2.08 25.85 -23.73
N ASN A 31 -1.75 24.77 -24.43
CA ASN A 31 -2.66 23.66 -24.64
C ASN A 31 -2.86 22.97 -23.32
N LEU A 32 -3.83 23.42 -22.53
CA LEU A 32 -4.36 22.63 -21.42
C LEU A 32 -4.97 21.35 -22.03
N PRO A 33 -4.85 20.21 -21.34
CA PRO A 33 -5.43 18.97 -21.83
C PRO A 33 -6.97 19.12 -21.95
N ASP A 34 -7.49 18.76 -23.11
CA ASP A 34 -8.93 18.61 -23.34
C ASP A 34 -9.27 17.12 -23.24
N PHE A 35 -10.16 16.77 -22.33
CA PHE A 35 -10.57 15.40 -22.07
C PHE A 35 -11.86 15.00 -22.78
N THR A 36 -12.49 15.92 -23.51
CA THR A 36 -13.85 15.74 -24.07
C THR A 36 -13.93 14.51 -24.97
N GLU A 37 -13.06 14.40 -25.97
CA GLU A 37 -13.04 13.25 -26.89
C GLU A 37 -12.76 11.92 -26.17
N LEU A 38 -11.90 11.94 -25.15
CA LEU A 38 -11.57 10.76 -24.36
C LEU A 38 -12.79 10.31 -23.56
N VAL A 39 -13.49 11.24 -22.92
CA VAL A 39 -14.72 10.98 -22.16
C VAL A 39 -15.81 10.41 -23.06
N GLU A 40 -16.12 11.06 -24.18
CA GLU A 40 -17.12 10.59 -25.15
C GLU A 40 -16.83 9.15 -25.62
N LYS A 41 -15.57 8.84 -25.89
CA LYS A 41 -15.14 7.54 -26.41
C LYS A 41 -15.21 6.41 -25.39
N TYR A 42 -14.80 6.66 -24.14
CA TYR A 42 -14.58 5.59 -23.16
C TYR A 42 -15.63 5.52 -22.04
N SER A 43 -16.41 6.58 -21.79
CA SER A 43 -17.51 6.51 -20.83
C SER A 43 -18.48 5.35 -21.08
N PRO A 44 -18.82 4.98 -22.33
CA PRO A 44 -19.70 3.84 -22.55
C PRO A 44 -19.19 2.50 -22.00
N ALA A 45 -17.88 2.35 -21.78
CA ALA A 45 -17.27 1.16 -21.19
C ALA A 45 -17.20 1.19 -19.66
N VAL A 46 -17.54 2.32 -19.02
CA VAL A 46 -17.61 2.47 -17.57
C VAL A 46 -19.02 2.19 -17.09
N VAL A 47 -19.16 1.43 -16.02
CA VAL A 47 -20.45 0.95 -15.54
C VAL A 47 -20.65 1.30 -14.07
N ASN A 48 -21.92 1.40 -13.68
CA ASN A 48 -22.30 1.42 -12.28
C ASN A 48 -22.47 0.00 -11.75
N ILE A 49 -22.06 -0.22 -10.50
CA ILE A 49 -22.22 -1.49 -9.81
C ILE A 49 -23.04 -1.27 -8.56
N SER A 50 -24.13 -2.00 -8.44
CA SER A 50 -24.98 -2.06 -7.26
C SER A 50 -25.06 -3.49 -6.73
N THR A 51 -25.24 -3.62 -5.41
CA THR A 51 -25.33 -4.92 -4.75
C THR A 51 -26.56 -4.98 -3.86
N THR A 52 -27.16 -6.15 -3.76
CA THR A 52 -28.20 -6.44 -2.79
C THR A 52 -27.70 -7.45 -1.78
N GLN A 53 -28.04 -7.25 -0.50
CA GLN A 53 -27.81 -8.21 0.56
C GLN A 53 -29.16 -8.67 1.10
N LYS A 54 -29.42 -9.97 1.09
CA LYS A 54 -30.60 -10.56 1.74
C LYS A 54 -30.31 -10.66 3.23
N VAL A 55 -30.68 -9.62 3.98
CA VAL A 55 -30.54 -9.63 5.44
C VAL A 55 -31.40 -10.77 6.00
N LYS A 56 -30.77 -11.85 6.39
CA LYS A 56 -31.40 -12.91 7.20
C LYS A 56 -31.59 -12.36 8.61
N HIS A 57 -32.67 -11.62 8.84
CA HIS A 57 -33.06 -11.33 10.21
C HIS A 57 -33.50 -12.61 10.91
N PRO A 58 -32.83 -13.09 11.98
CA PRO A 58 -33.50 -13.95 12.94
C PRO A 58 -34.64 -13.11 13.56
N PRO A 59 -35.78 -13.68 13.93
CA PRO A 59 -36.88 -12.94 14.54
C PRO A 59 -36.40 -12.34 15.86
N ILE A 60 -36.03 -11.07 15.83
CA ILE A 60 -35.60 -10.33 17.02
C ILE A 60 -36.86 -10.06 17.83
N GLN A 61 -36.99 -10.77 18.96
CA GLN A 61 -37.83 -10.29 20.04
C GLN A 61 -37.32 -8.90 20.43
N ARG A 62 -38.16 -7.90 20.15
CA ARG A 62 -37.86 -6.51 20.49
C ARG A 62 -37.71 -6.39 22.03
N MET A 63 -36.49 -6.47 22.54
CA MET A 63 -36.17 -5.93 23.84
C MET A 63 -36.30 -4.41 23.80
N PRO A 64 -36.83 -3.76 24.85
CA PRO A 64 -36.91 -2.31 24.90
C PRO A 64 -35.49 -1.72 24.84
N LYS A 65 -35.25 -0.82 23.87
CA LYS A 65 -34.00 -0.10 23.70
C LYS A 65 -33.69 0.72 24.94
N PRO A 66 -32.50 0.65 25.55
CA PRO A 66 -32.11 1.62 26.58
C PRO A 66 -32.06 3.01 25.91
N GLU A 67 -32.69 3.99 26.53
CA GLU A 67 -32.61 5.39 26.10
C GLU A 67 -31.14 5.85 26.16
N GLY A 68 -30.59 6.27 24.96
CA GLY A 68 -29.25 6.84 24.83
C GLY A 68 -28.21 6.01 24.09
N ALA A 69 -28.56 4.86 23.50
CA ALA A 69 -27.63 4.12 22.64
C ALA A 69 -27.62 4.70 21.22
N PRO A 70 -26.45 5.08 20.65
CA PRO A 70 -26.37 5.54 19.27
C PRO A 70 -26.68 4.40 18.28
N ASP A 71 -27.43 4.71 17.23
CA ASP A 71 -27.67 3.80 16.11
C ASP A 71 -26.38 3.65 15.31
N LYS A 72 -25.81 2.45 15.29
CA LYS A 72 -24.75 2.13 14.34
C LYS A 72 -25.37 1.86 12.97
N PRO A 73 -24.85 2.42 11.88
CA PRO A 73 -25.29 2.04 10.54
C PRO A 73 -24.80 0.62 10.25
N GLU A 74 -25.68 -0.37 10.37
CA GLU A 74 -25.43 -1.75 9.99
C GLU A 74 -25.97 -1.97 8.55
N GLY A 75 -25.05 -2.07 7.57
CA GLY A 75 -25.37 -2.33 6.18
C GLY A 75 -24.18 -2.13 5.25
N PRO A 76 -24.25 -2.56 3.99
CA PRO A 76 -23.18 -2.44 3.00
C PRO A 76 -22.59 -1.03 2.85
N TYR A 77 -23.43 -0.02 3.09
CA TYR A 77 -23.00 1.39 3.10
C TYR A 77 -22.09 1.75 4.26
N GLY A 78 -22.31 1.16 5.43
CA GLY A 78 -21.45 1.39 6.60
C GLY A 78 -20.04 0.87 6.41
N ASP A 79 -19.88 -0.27 5.75
CA ASP A 79 -18.56 -0.87 5.48
C ASP A 79 -17.83 -0.15 4.34
N LEU A 80 -18.52 0.26 3.28
CA LEU A 80 -17.98 1.10 2.22
C LEU A 80 -17.57 2.48 2.78
N PHE A 81 -18.39 3.06 3.64
CA PHE A 81 -18.09 4.32 4.30
C PHE A 81 -16.88 4.20 5.22
N LYS A 82 -16.77 3.13 6.02
CA LYS A 82 -15.58 2.84 6.86
C LYS A 82 -14.33 2.62 6.02
N HIS A 83 -14.45 1.95 4.87
CA HIS A 83 -13.34 1.73 3.96
C HIS A 83 -12.83 3.05 3.36
N PHE A 84 -13.75 3.96 3.00
CA PHE A 84 -13.41 5.25 2.39
C PHE A 84 -12.92 6.30 3.40
N PHE A 85 -13.51 6.33 4.60
CA PHE A 85 -13.37 7.41 5.57
C PHE A 85 -12.70 7.00 6.88
N GLY A 86 -12.43 5.73 7.08
CA GLY A 86 -11.88 5.18 8.33
C GLY A 86 -12.91 5.13 9.47
N GLU A 87 -12.51 4.64 10.64
CA GLU A 87 -13.41 4.42 11.79
C GLU A 87 -13.91 5.71 12.51
N GLN A 88 -13.55 6.91 12.04
CA GLN A 88 -13.83 8.18 12.74
C GLN A 88 -14.98 9.01 12.14
N GLY A 89 -15.77 8.46 11.23
CA GLY A 89 -16.92 9.17 10.62
C GLY A 89 -18.23 8.93 11.36
N GLU A 90 -18.40 9.43 12.58
CA GLU A 90 -19.63 9.25 13.38
C GLU A 90 -20.81 10.17 12.98
N ASP A 91 -20.62 11.16 12.11
CA ASP A 91 -21.64 12.13 11.67
C ASP A 91 -22.03 11.96 10.19
N ALA A 92 -22.42 10.76 9.77
CA ALA A 92 -22.91 10.54 8.41
C ALA A 92 -24.40 10.89 8.29
N PRO A 93 -24.84 11.60 7.21
CA PRO A 93 -26.27 11.79 6.96
C PRO A 93 -26.96 10.45 6.68
N GLU A 94 -28.27 10.38 6.99
CA GLU A 94 -29.15 9.22 6.78
C GLU A 94 -28.93 8.59 5.38
N PRO A 95 -28.85 7.27 5.25
CA PRO A 95 -28.61 6.61 3.98
C PRO A 95 -29.80 6.83 3.04
N PHE A 96 -29.55 7.47 1.91
CA PHE A 96 -30.48 7.40 0.80
C PHE A 96 -30.60 5.93 0.37
N ASP A 97 -31.82 5.50 0.08
CA ASP A 97 -32.18 4.14 -0.36
C ASP A 97 -31.65 3.85 -1.78
N THR A 98 -30.34 4.00 -1.98
CA THR A 98 -29.63 3.79 -3.24
C THR A 98 -28.67 2.63 -3.10
N GLN A 99 -28.99 1.55 -3.77
CA GLN A 99 -28.23 0.29 -3.86
C GLN A 99 -26.92 0.41 -4.66
N SER A 100 -26.46 1.61 -4.99
CA SER A 100 -25.25 1.81 -5.79
C SER A 100 -24.00 1.93 -4.92
N LEU A 101 -23.08 1.00 -5.03
CA LEU A 101 -21.88 0.92 -4.19
C LEU A 101 -20.60 1.39 -4.88
N GLY A 102 -20.50 1.33 -6.22
CA GLY A 102 -19.27 1.70 -6.91
C GLY A 102 -19.39 1.70 -8.43
N SER A 103 -18.24 1.77 -9.07
CA SER A 103 -18.06 1.70 -10.51
C SER A 103 -17.27 0.47 -10.92
N GLY A 104 -17.31 0.17 -12.20
CA GLY A 104 -16.46 -0.81 -12.86
C GLY A 104 -16.25 -0.43 -14.31
N PHE A 105 -15.52 -1.24 -15.04
CA PHE A 105 -15.33 -1.04 -16.47
C PHE A 105 -15.15 -2.37 -17.22
N VAL A 106 -15.56 -2.36 -18.48
CA VAL A 106 -15.54 -3.53 -19.35
C VAL A 106 -14.13 -3.72 -19.90
N VAL A 107 -13.55 -4.90 -19.68
CA VAL A 107 -12.20 -5.27 -20.16
C VAL A 107 -12.22 -6.20 -21.36
N SER A 108 -13.36 -6.79 -21.70
CA SER A 108 -13.54 -7.58 -22.91
C SER A 108 -14.97 -7.54 -23.41
N SER A 109 -15.13 -7.58 -24.75
CA SER A 109 -16.44 -7.41 -25.43
C SER A 109 -17.43 -8.54 -25.16
N ASP A 110 -16.96 -9.67 -24.64
CA ASP A 110 -17.77 -10.82 -24.23
C ASP A 110 -18.33 -10.69 -22.80
N GLY A 111 -18.06 -9.56 -22.11
CA GLY A 111 -18.70 -9.23 -20.83
C GLY A 111 -17.87 -9.45 -19.57
N TYR A 112 -16.54 -9.48 -19.64
CA TYR A 112 -15.71 -9.39 -18.43
C TYR A 112 -15.54 -7.92 -18.00
N LEU A 113 -15.67 -7.70 -16.67
CA LEU A 113 -15.55 -6.38 -16.06
C LEU A 113 -14.62 -6.45 -14.85
N LEU A 114 -13.94 -5.35 -14.57
CA LEU A 114 -13.16 -5.14 -13.35
C LEU A 114 -13.81 -4.11 -12.44
N THR A 115 -13.70 -4.36 -11.13
CA THR A 115 -14.08 -3.45 -10.06
C THR A 115 -13.23 -3.73 -8.81
N ASN A 116 -13.46 -2.98 -7.73
CA ASN A 116 -12.87 -3.31 -6.44
C ASN A 116 -13.61 -4.46 -5.74
N TYR A 117 -12.87 -5.24 -4.93
CA TYR A 117 -13.45 -6.31 -4.13
C TYR A 117 -14.44 -5.78 -3.09
N HIS A 118 -14.08 -4.68 -2.39
CA HIS A 118 -14.96 -4.09 -1.38
C HIS A 118 -16.33 -3.63 -1.95
N VAL A 119 -16.43 -3.36 -3.26
CA VAL A 119 -17.70 -3.00 -3.92
C VAL A 119 -18.64 -4.20 -4.02
N VAL A 120 -18.12 -5.41 -4.11
CA VAL A 120 -18.91 -6.64 -4.30
C VAL A 120 -18.82 -7.60 -3.12
N LYS A 121 -18.10 -7.22 -2.06
CA LYS A 121 -17.93 -8.01 -0.86
C LYS A 121 -19.28 -8.30 -0.20
N ASP A 122 -19.48 -9.56 0.21
CA ASP A 122 -20.68 -10.04 0.91
C ASP A 122 -22.01 -9.82 0.16
N ALA A 123 -21.96 -9.55 -1.16
CA ALA A 123 -23.13 -9.37 -1.99
C ALA A 123 -23.82 -10.70 -2.31
N ASP A 124 -25.13 -10.81 -2.09
CA ASP A 124 -25.94 -11.94 -2.58
C ASP A 124 -26.18 -11.83 -4.10
N GLU A 125 -26.32 -10.60 -4.62
CA GLU A 125 -26.50 -10.33 -6.03
C GLU A 125 -25.74 -9.05 -6.41
N VAL A 126 -25.07 -9.08 -7.56
CA VAL A 126 -24.36 -7.95 -8.16
C VAL A 126 -25.06 -7.57 -9.46
N VAL A 127 -25.48 -6.32 -9.56
CA VAL A 127 -26.12 -5.76 -10.75
C VAL A 127 -25.21 -4.72 -11.38
N VAL A 128 -24.94 -4.89 -12.66
CA VAL A 128 -24.15 -3.96 -13.49
C VAL A 128 -25.10 -3.18 -14.36
N ARG A 129 -25.07 -1.84 -14.23
CA ARG A 129 -25.83 -0.94 -15.08
C ARG A 129 -24.94 -0.28 -16.11
N LEU A 130 -25.24 -0.51 -17.37
CA LEU A 130 -24.51 0.02 -18.51
C LEU A 130 -24.91 1.49 -18.81
N SER A 131 -24.12 2.18 -19.63
CA SER A 131 -24.40 3.55 -20.08
C SER A 131 -25.71 3.70 -20.86
N ASP A 132 -26.15 2.64 -21.55
CA ASP A 132 -27.43 2.57 -22.25
C ASP A 132 -28.62 2.21 -21.34
N ARG A 133 -28.39 2.19 -19.99
CA ARG A 133 -29.35 1.89 -18.94
C ARG A 133 -29.81 0.42 -18.84
N ARG A 134 -29.22 -0.50 -19.61
CA ARG A 134 -29.44 -1.93 -19.39
C ARG A 134 -28.85 -2.34 -18.05
N GLU A 135 -29.59 -3.12 -17.28
CA GLU A 135 -29.18 -3.72 -16.04
C GLU A 135 -28.96 -5.22 -16.26
N LEU A 136 -27.79 -5.69 -15.89
CA LEU A 136 -27.37 -7.06 -16.10
C LEU A 136 -26.90 -7.65 -14.77
N VAL A 137 -27.40 -8.83 -14.42
CA VAL A 137 -26.87 -9.56 -13.26
C VAL A 137 -25.46 -10.05 -13.60
N ALA A 138 -24.51 -9.75 -12.75
CA ALA A 138 -23.14 -10.15 -12.91
C ALA A 138 -22.78 -11.31 -11.99
N LYS A 139 -22.03 -12.25 -12.53
CA LYS A 139 -21.40 -13.32 -11.74
C LYS A 139 -20.01 -12.88 -11.31
N VAL A 140 -19.69 -13.01 -10.02
CA VAL A 140 -18.32 -12.84 -9.52
C VAL A 140 -17.53 -14.10 -9.94
N MET A 141 -16.56 -13.92 -10.83
CA MET A 141 -15.70 -15.00 -11.34
C MET A 141 -14.58 -15.35 -10.36
N GLY A 142 -14.14 -14.37 -9.58
CA GLY A 142 -13.15 -14.47 -8.53
C GLY A 142 -12.77 -13.08 -8.04
N PHE A 143 -12.03 -13.06 -6.95
CA PHE A 143 -11.55 -11.81 -6.33
C PHE A 143 -10.20 -12.03 -5.65
N ASP A 144 -9.56 -10.94 -5.34
CA ASP A 144 -8.36 -10.89 -4.50
C ASP A 144 -8.51 -9.78 -3.46
N GLU A 145 -8.72 -10.18 -2.22
CA GLU A 145 -8.92 -9.26 -1.10
C GLU A 145 -7.68 -8.40 -0.82
N ARG A 146 -6.47 -8.97 -1.03
CA ARG A 146 -5.20 -8.29 -0.74
C ARG A 146 -4.86 -7.18 -1.73
N SER A 147 -5.39 -7.22 -2.94
CA SER A 147 -5.28 -6.13 -3.92
C SER A 147 -6.58 -5.37 -4.15
N ASP A 148 -7.64 -5.72 -3.41
CA ASP A 148 -8.96 -5.09 -3.52
C ASP A 148 -9.51 -5.13 -4.96
N LEU A 149 -9.42 -6.29 -5.64
CA LEU A 149 -9.86 -6.48 -7.02
C LEU A 149 -10.90 -7.59 -7.13
N ALA A 150 -11.90 -7.40 -7.99
CA ALA A 150 -12.87 -8.42 -8.37
C ALA A 150 -13.07 -8.45 -9.88
N LEU A 151 -13.13 -9.67 -10.44
CA LEU A 151 -13.47 -9.96 -11.82
C LEU A 151 -14.92 -10.41 -11.90
N LEU A 152 -15.72 -9.66 -12.66
CA LEU A 152 -17.14 -9.95 -12.91
C LEU A 152 -17.35 -10.46 -14.33
N LYS A 153 -18.47 -11.16 -14.53
CA LYS A 153 -18.92 -11.61 -15.86
C LYS A 153 -20.42 -11.37 -16.01
N VAL A 154 -20.80 -10.64 -17.03
CA VAL A 154 -22.20 -10.50 -17.47
C VAL A 154 -22.46 -11.29 -18.74
N ASP A 155 -23.70 -11.71 -18.94
CA ASP A 155 -24.13 -12.38 -20.18
C ASP A 155 -24.56 -11.32 -21.21
N ALA A 156 -23.57 -10.73 -21.87
CA ALA A 156 -23.74 -9.78 -22.94
C ALA A 156 -22.58 -9.87 -23.93
N LYS A 157 -22.81 -9.43 -25.16
CA LYS A 157 -21.83 -9.41 -26.25
C LYS A 157 -21.71 -8.01 -26.83
N ASP A 158 -20.65 -7.79 -27.56
CA ASP A 158 -20.38 -6.54 -28.28
C ASP A 158 -20.40 -5.31 -27.37
N LEU A 159 -19.98 -5.49 -26.10
CA LEU A 159 -19.86 -4.39 -25.16
C LEU A 159 -18.70 -3.47 -25.53
N PRO A 160 -18.84 -2.15 -25.31
CA PRO A 160 -17.73 -1.22 -25.42
C PRO A 160 -16.64 -1.58 -24.40
N VAL A 161 -15.37 -1.52 -24.82
CA VAL A 161 -14.23 -1.96 -24.01
C VAL A 161 -13.25 -0.82 -23.83
N VAL A 162 -12.64 -0.70 -22.66
CA VAL A 162 -11.54 0.23 -22.44
C VAL A 162 -10.25 -0.24 -23.12
N LYS A 163 -9.35 0.69 -23.39
CA LYS A 163 -7.97 0.36 -23.82
C LYS A 163 -7.10 0.19 -22.58
N ILE A 164 -6.55 -1.01 -22.38
CA ILE A 164 -5.60 -1.28 -21.29
C ILE A 164 -4.24 -0.67 -21.64
N GLY A 165 -3.68 0.09 -20.71
CA GLY A 165 -2.35 0.70 -20.83
C GLY A 165 -1.28 -0.07 -20.04
N HIS A 166 -0.22 0.65 -19.65
CA HIS A 166 0.92 0.13 -18.93
C HIS A 166 1.25 1.05 -17.74
N SER A 167 0.95 0.61 -16.53
CA SER A 167 1.21 1.39 -15.32
C SER A 167 2.71 1.51 -14.99
N ASP A 168 3.54 0.58 -15.43
CA ASP A 168 5.00 0.62 -15.28
C ASP A 168 5.67 1.77 -16.04
N LYS A 169 5.00 2.31 -17.09
CA LYS A 169 5.46 3.46 -17.87
C LYS A 169 4.98 4.80 -17.36
N THR A 170 4.03 4.81 -16.44
CA THR A 170 3.45 6.03 -15.87
C THR A 170 4.50 6.82 -15.06
N LYS A 171 4.49 8.15 -15.20
CA LYS A 171 5.44 9.03 -14.53
C LYS A 171 4.75 10.05 -13.65
N VAL A 172 5.41 10.45 -12.58
CA VAL A 172 4.97 11.58 -11.73
C VAL A 172 4.87 12.85 -12.57
N GLY A 173 3.75 13.57 -12.41
CA GLY A 173 3.43 14.77 -13.18
C GLY A 173 2.60 14.53 -14.45
N GLU A 174 2.38 13.29 -14.87
CA GLU A 174 1.47 12.99 -16.00
C GLU A 174 0.00 13.27 -15.63
N TRP A 175 -0.74 13.84 -16.58
CA TRP A 175 -2.17 14.02 -16.45
C TRP A 175 -2.91 12.69 -16.46
N VAL A 176 -3.88 12.55 -15.57
CA VAL A 176 -4.76 11.39 -15.47
C VAL A 176 -6.20 11.82 -15.23
N LEU A 177 -7.13 10.96 -15.66
CA LEU A 177 -8.56 11.17 -15.64
C LEU A 177 -9.25 9.97 -15.00
N ALA A 178 -10.07 10.19 -13.98
CA ALA A 178 -10.96 9.18 -13.45
C ALA A 178 -12.36 9.35 -14.05
N ILE A 179 -12.96 8.25 -14.47
CA ILE A 179 -14.36 8.17 -14.86
C ILE A 179 -15.05 7.19 -13.93
N GLY A 180 -16.13 7.62 -13.29
CA GLY A 180 -16.99 6.79 -12.47
C GLY A 180 -18.45 6.96 -12.85
N SER A 181 -19.32 6.10 -12.33
CA SER A 181 -20.78 6.16 -12.49
C SER A 181 -21.45 6.09 -11.11
N PRO A 182 -21.26 7.12 -10.25
CA PRO A 182 -21.83 7.13 -8.91
C PRO A 182 -23.38 7.22 -8.98
N PHE A 183 -24.04 6.59 -8.01
CA PHE A 183 -25.50 6.65 -7.83
C PHE A 183 -26.35 6.19 -9.03
N GLY A 184 -25.76 5.51 -10.02
CA GLY A 184 -26.47 5.06 -11.23
C GLY A 184 -26.89 6.18 -12.18
N PHE A 185 -26.37 7.40 -11.99
CA PHE A 185 -26.55 8.54 -12.89
C PHE A 185 -25.50 8.54 -14.03
N ASP A 186 -25.53 9.61 -14.84
CA ASP A 186 -24.52 9.83 -15.86
C ASP A 186 -23.11 9.88 -15.28
N HIS A 187 -22.11 9.63 -16.13
CA HIS A 187 -20.72 9.49 -15.71
C HIS A 187 -20.19 10.76 -15.03
N THR A 188 -19.48 10.58 -13.94
CA THR A 188 -18.71 11.64 -13.27
C THR A 188 -17.27 11.55 -13.70
N VAL A 189 -16.71 12.68 -14.09
CA VAL A 189 -15.34 12.81 -14.59
C VAL A 189 -14.55 13.75 -13.70
N THR A 190 -13.39 13.31 -13.24
CA THR A 190 -12.44 14.14 -12.48
C THR A 190 -11.05 13.98 -13.04
N ALA A 191 -10.25 15.04 -13.05
CA ALA A 191 -8.90 15.03 -13.60
C ALA A 191 -7.89 15.58 -12.58
N GLY A 192 -6.64 15.16 -12.74
CA GLY A 192 -5.51 15.58 -11.94
C GLY A 192 -4.20 15.04 -12.50
N ILE A 193 -3.18 14.94 -11.66
CA ILE A 193 -1.88 14.40 -12.05
C ILE A 193 -1.46 13.21 -11.19
N VAL A 194 -0.56 12.43 -11.70
CA VAL A 194 0.17 11.44 -10.89
C VAL A 194 1.08 12.17 -9.91
N SER A 195 0.79 12.06 -8.62
CA SER A 195 1.55 12.71 -7.55
C SER A 195 2.74 11.87 -7.06
N ALA A 196 2.59 10.53 -7.05
CA ALA A 196 3.65 9.58 -6.69
C ALA A 196 3.34 8.17 -7.26
N ILE A 197 4.34 7.31 -7.29
CA ILE A 197 4.23 5.91 -7.74
C ILE A 197 4.82 5.00 -6.67
N GLY A 198 4.25 3.79 -6.54
CA GLY A 198 4.73 2.78 -5.60
C GLY A 198 4.45 3.11 -4.14
N ARG A 199 3.35 3.82 -3.85
CA ARG A 199 2.91 4.08 -2.46
C ARG A 199 2.30 2.83 -1.85
N ASN A 200 2.74 2.50 -0.63
CA ASN A 200 2.14 1.44 0.16
C ASN A 200 1.32 2.04 1.30
N LEU A 201 0.18 1.45 1.56
CA LEU A 201 -0.72 1.86 2.63
C LEU A 201 -0.63 0.87 3.80
N PRO A 202 -0.84 1.30 5.06
CA PRO A 202 -0.53 0.49 6.25
C PRO A 202 -1.22 -0.87 6.36
N ARG A 203 -2.33 -1.08 5.64
CA ARG A 203 -3.11 -2.34 5.65
C ARG A 203 -3.02 -3.11 4.33
N GLU A 204 -2.37 -2.55 3.30
CA GLU A 204 -2.35 -3.08 1.93
C GLU A 204 -0.92 -3.17 1.39
N ASN A 205 -0.15 -4.06 2.01
CA ASN A 205 1.29 -4.19 1.75
C ASN A 205 1.64 -4.78 0.38
N TYR A 206 0.66 -5.28 -0.38
CA TYR A 206 0.90 -5.94 -1.67
C TYR A 206 0.62 -5.06 -2.88
N VAL A 207 0.02 -3.88 -2.70
CA VAL A 207 -0.32 -2.96 -3.80
C VAL A 207 0.63 -1.76 -3.82
N PRO A 208 1.41 -1.57 -4.91
CA PRO A 208 2.24 -0.39 -5.09
C PRO A 208 1.41 0.74 -5.73
N PHE A 209 0.53 1.38 -4.96
CA PHE A 209 -0.44 2.35 -5.46
C PHE A 209 0.16 3.49 -6.28
N ILE A 210 -0.59 3.90 -7.30
CA ILE A 210 -0.42 5.18 -7.98
C ILE A 210 -1.17 6.23 -7.14
N GLN A 211 -0.44 7.20 -6.58
CA GLN A 211 -1.04 8.33 -5.87
C GLN A 211 -1.34 9.46 -6.87
N THR A 212 -2.53 10.03 -6.79
CA THR A 212 -2.97 11.17 -7.62
C THR A 212 -3.66 12.24 -6.78
N ASP A 213 -3.86 13.42 -7.35
CA ASP A 213 -4.74 14.45 -6.82
C ASP A 213 -6.10 14.51 -7.55
N VAL A 214 -6.42 13.47 -8.31
CA VAL A 214 -7.74 13.27 -8.91
C VAL A 214 -8.79 13.16 -7.81
N ALA A 215 -9.83 13.97 -7.86
CA ALA A 215 -10.88 13.95 -6.85
C ALA A 215 -11.71 12.65 -6.96
N ILE A 216 -11.52 11.76 -6.01
CA ILE A 216 -12.29 10.53 -5.87
C ILE A 216 -13.30 10.71 -4.74
N ASN A 217 -14.55 10.38 -5.02
CA ASN A 217 -15.69 10.40 -4.10
C ASN A 217 -16.38 9.03 -4.11
N PRO A 218 -17.24 8.71 -3.12
CA PRO A 218 -18.05 7.49 -3.11
C PRO A 218 -18.77 7.29 -4.46
N GLY A 219 -18.63 6.08 -5.00
CA GLY A 219 -19.13 5.72 -6.32
C GLY A 219 -18.09 5.71 -7.44
N ASN A 220 -16.93 6.38 -7.31
CA ASN A 220 -15.84 6.29 -8.28
C ASN A 220 -14.93 5.08 -8.06
N SER A 221 -14.98 4.45 -6.88
CA SER A 221 -14.19 3.24 -6.57
C SER A 221 -14.51 2.11 -7.53
N GLY A 222 -13.48 1.41 -8.02
CA GLY A 222 -13.58 0.38 -9.05
C GLY A 222 -13.60 0.93 -10.48
N GLY A 223 -13.78 2.24 -10.67
CA GLY A 223 -13.70 2.89 -11.97
C GLY A 223 -12.26 3.04 -12.48
N PRO A 224 -12.09 3.20 -13.82
CA PRO A 224 -10.77 3.31 -14.44
C PRO A 224 -10.13 4.68 -14.22
N LEU A 225 -8.79 4.68 -14.12
CA LEU A 225 -7.92 5.85 -14.20
C LEU A 225 -7.23 5.83 -15.57
N PHE A 226 -7.53 6.82 -16.42
CA PHE A 226 -6.99 6.94 -17.78
C PHE A 226 -5.79 7.87 -17.85
N ASN A 227 -4.86 7.61 -18.76
CA ASN A 227 -3.87 8.58 -19.24
C ASN A 227 -4.45 9.41 -20.41
N LEU A 228 -3.67 10.38 -20.90
CA LEU A 228 -4.08 11.23 -22.05
C LEU A 228 -4.21 10.46 -23.39
N ASN A 229 -3.68 9.25 -23.48
CA ASN A 229 -3.85 8.40 -24.68
C ASN A 229 -5.15 7.58 -24.64
N GLY A 230 -5.99 7.77 -23.62
CA GLY A 230 -7.21 7.00 -23.41
C GLY A 230 -6.94 5.56 -22.97
N GLU A 231 -5.79 5.30 -22.37
CA GLU A 231 -5.41 3.99 -21.84
C GLU A 231 -5.63 3.97 -20.33
N VAL A 232 -6.24 2.89 -19.82
CA VAL A 232 -6.38 2.67 -18.39
C VAL A 232 -5.00 2.32 -17.81
N VAL A 233 -4.53 3.14 -16.86
CA VAL A 233 -3.25 2.95 -16.15
C VAL A 233 -3.46 2.51 -14.70
N GLY A 234 -4.70 2.62 -14.18
CA GLY A 234 -5.02 2.19 -12.82
C GLY A 234 -6.52 2.02 -12.58
N ILE A 235 -6.85 1.50 -11.41
CA ILE A 235 -8.23 1.35 -10.91
C ILE A 235 -8.36 2.19 -9.65
N ASN A 236 -9.29 3.14 -9.63
CA ASN A 236 -9.52 3.98 -8.46
C ASN A 236 -9.98 3.11 -7.29
N SER A 237 -9.32 3.18 -6.14
CA SER A 237 -9.64 2.34 -4.99
C SER A 237 -10.05 3.19 -3.79
N GLN A 238 -9.18 4.02 -3.25
CA GLN A 238 -9.43 4.71 -1.99
C GLN A 238 -8.80 6.10 -1.93
N ILE A 239 -9.18 6.87 -0.90
CA ILE A 239 -8.58 8.16 -0.55
C ILE A 239 -7.93 8.10 0.83
N TYR A 240 -6.93 8.95 1.07
CA TYR A 240 -6.54 9.28 2.43
C TYR A 240 -7.37 10.46 2.91
N SER A 241 -8.17 10.25 3.95
CA SER A 241 -9.03 11.28 4.50
C SER A 241 -9.02 11.28 6.04
N ARG A 242 -9.09 12.47 6.63
CA ARG A 242 -9.26 12.69 8.07
C ARG A 242 -10.66 13.19 8.42
N THR A 243 -11.41 13.64 7.43
CA THR A 243 -12.73 14.29 7.58
C THR A 243 -13.81 13.57 6.82
N GLY A 244 -13.47 12.50 6.10
CA GLY A 244 -14.39 11.76 5.26
C GLY A 244 -14.51 12.25 3.81
N GLY A 245 -14.00 13.43 3.46
CA GLY A 245 -13.98 13.96 2.10
C GLY A 245 -12.60 13.89 1.45
N PHE A 246 -12.55 14.09 0.14
CA PHE A 246 -11.33 14.20 -0.64
C PHE A 246 -10.43 15.35 -0.13
N MET A 247 -9.16 15.06 0.12
CA MET A 247 -8.16 16.00 0.66
C MET A 247 -6.89 16.06 -0.21
N GLY A 248 -7.01 15.84 -1.51
CA GLY A 248 -5.88 15.89 -2.44
C GLY A 248 -5.03 14.60 -2.50
N LEU A 249 -5.46 13.51 -1.89
CA LEU A 249 -4.74 12.24 -1.86
C LEU A 249 -5.69 11.10 -2.25
N SER A 250 -5.55 10.62 -3.48
CA SER A 250 -6.24 9.45 -4.01
C SER A 250 -5.24 8.37 -4.42
N PHE A 251 -5.69 7.13 -4.37
CA PHE A 251 -4.87 5.95 -4.65
C PHE A 251 -5.57 5.07 -5.67
N ALA A 252 -4.81 4.67 -6.69
CA ALA A 252 -5.26 3.75 -7.72
C ALA A 252 -4.38 2.51 -7.77
N ILE A 253 -4.99 1.34 -7.95
CA ILE A 253 -4.30 0.07 -8.14
C ILE A 253 -3.70 0.06 -9.55
N PRO A 254 -2.40 -0.24 -9.73
CA PRO A 254 -1.78 -0.29 -11.05
C PRO A 254 -2.43 -1.31 -11.98
N ILE A 255 -2.68 -0.93 -13.24
CA ILE A 255 -3.42 -1.78 -14.19
C ILE A 255 -2.65 -3.07 -14.54
N ASP A 256 -1.32 -3.05 -14.62
CA ASP A 256 -0.53 -4.25 -14.92
C ASP A 256 -0.72 -5.31 -13.83
N MET A 257 -0.79 -4.87 -12.56
CA MET A 257 -1.11 -5.75 -11.44
C MET A 257 -2.54 -6.30 -11.55
N ALA A 258 -3.51 -5.45 -11.87
CA ALA A 258 -4.90 -5.86 -12.03
C ALA A 258 -5.08 -6.89 -13.15
N MET A 259 -4.41 -6.71 -14.28
CA MET A 259 -4.46 -7.67 -15.39
C MET A 259 -3.80 -9.00 -15.03
N SER A 260 -2.71 -9.00 -14.25
CA SER A 260 -2.14 -10.24 -13.71
C SER A 260 -3.12 -11.01 -12.80
N VAL A 261 -3.90 -10.30 -11.98
CA VAL A 261 -4.98 -10.89 -11.17
C VAL A 261 -6.08 -11.47 -12.06
N VAL A 262 -6.50 -10.75 -13.11
CA VAL A 262 -7.49 -11.23 -14.10
C VAL A 262 -7.03 -12.53 -14.75
N ASP A 263 -5.79 -12.61 -15.19
CA ASP A 263 -5.24 -13.80 -15.86
C ASP A 263 -5.19 -15.00 -14.92
N GLN A 264 -4.83 -14.81 -13.66
CA GLN A 264 -4.85 -15.86 -12.65
C GLN A 264 -6.28 -16.33 -12.35
N ILE A 265 -7.23 -15.42 -12.15
CA ILE A 265 -8.64 -15.78 -11.91
C ILE A 265 -9.20 -16.57 -13.11
N LYS A 266 -8.94 -16.11 -14.35
CA LYS A 266 -9.41 -16.80 -15.56
C LYS A 266 -8.80 -18.18 -15.74
N SER A 267 -7.53 -18.35 -15.40
CA SER A 267 -6.81 -19.62 -15.63
C SER A 267 -6.91 -20.61 -14.46
N GLN A 268 -6.99 -20.14 -13.22
CA GLN A 268 -6.86 -20.97 -12.01
C GLN A 268 -8.07 -20.83 -11.07
N GLY A 269 -8.92 -19.83 -11.25
CA GLY A 269 -10.07 -19.55 -10.39
C GLY A 269 -9.73 -18.83 -9.08
N HIS A 270 -8.46 -18.62 -8.78
CA HIS A 270 -7.97 -17.91 -7.59
C HIS A 270 -6.65 -17.22 -7.86
N VAL A 271 -6.24 -16.33 -6.95
CA VAL A 271 -4.97 -15.59 -7.02
C VAL A 271 -3.97 -16.21 -6.05
N SER A 272 -2.84 -16.65 -6.58
CA SER A 272 -1.67 -17.08 -5.81
C SER A 272 -0.62 -15.98 -5.76
N ARG A 273 0.01 -15.80 -4.59
CA ARG A 273 1.05 -14.78 -4.40
C ARG A 273 2.36 -15.39 -3.99
N GLY A 274 3.44 -14.82 -4.53
CA GLY A 274 4.78 -15.16 -4.07
C GLY A 274 4.98 -14.80 -2.59
N TRP A 275 5.72 -15.64 -1.90
CA TRP A 275 6.04 -15.49 -0.49
C TRP A 275 7.52 -15.77 -0.22
N LEU A 276 8.11 -14.93 0.63
CA LEU A 276 9.50 -15.07 1.07
C LEU A 276 9.59 -15.64 2.48
N GLY A 277 8.67 -15.27 3.37
CA GLY A 277 8.61 -15.73 4.74
C GLY A 277 9.55 -15.01 5.69
N VAL A 278 9.58 -13.69 5.61
CA VAL A 278 10.31 -12.80 6.53
C VAL A 278 9.38 -11.73 7.10
N LEU A 279 9.61 -11.35 8.36
CA LEU A 279 9.09 -10.09 8.90
C LEU A 279 10.16 -9.02 8.70
N ILE A 280 9.75 -7.88 8.16
CA ILE A 280 10.65 -6.82 7.76
C ILE A 280 10.27 -5.48 8.39
N GLN A 281 11.24 -4.59 8.50
CA GLN A 281 11.04 -3.19 8.92
C GLN A 281 11.90 -2.24 8.10
N ASP A 282 11.55 -0.94 8.16
CA ASP A 282 12.34 0.11 7.53
C ASP A 282 13.71 0.28 8.21
N VAL A 283 14.69 0.61 7.38
CA VAL A 283 16.03 0.97 7.84
C VAL A 283 16.05 2.45 8.15
N THR A 284 16.06 2.83 9.43
CA THR A 284 16.26 4.24 9.83
C THR A 284 17.70 4.67 9.59
N ARG A 285 17.98 5.96 9.69
CA ARG A 285 19.35 6.49 9.54
C ARG A 285 20.32 5.87 10.56
N GLU A 286 19.87 5.73 11.81
CA GLU A 286 20.67 5.16 12.91
C GLU A 286 20.90 3.65 12.69
N LEU A 287 19.91 2.93 12.17
CA LEU A 287 20.06 1.53 11.78
C LEU A 287 21.02 1.38 10.60
N ALA A 288 20.90 2.23 9.56
CA ALA A 288 21.84 2.23 8.44
C ALA A 288 23.28 2.39 8.92
N GLU A 289 23.55 3.36 9.83
CA GLU A 289 24.86 3.55 10.45
C GLU A 289 25.34 2.28 11.19
N SER A 290 24.45 1.62 11.95
CA SER A 290 24.80 0.42 12.71
C SER A 290 25.11 -0.78 11.80
N PHE A 291 24.43 -0.91 10.67
CA PHE A 291 24.68 -1.94 9.66
C PHE A 291 25.75 -1.56 8.63
N GLY A 292 26.43 -0.41 8.80
CA GLY A 292 27.52 0.04 7.93
C GLY A 292 27.06 0.48 6.53
N MET A 293 25.86 1.04 6.43
CA MET A 293 25.27 1.53 5.19
C MET A 293 25.41 3.05 5.11
N ASP A 294 25.71 3.58 3.91
CA ASP A 294 25.83 5.02 3.66
C ASP A 294 24.49 5.75 3.70
N LYS A 295 23.40 5.04 3.36
CA LYS A 295 22.04 5.60 3.26
C LYS A 295 21.02 4.64 3.83
N PRO A 296 19.94 5.15 4.48
CA PRO A 296 18.82 4.34 4.91
C PRO A 296 18.04 3.84 3.68
N LYS A 297 18.16 2.56 3.34
CA LYS A 297 17.40 1.90 2.27
C LYS A 297 17.27 0.40 2.54
N GLY A 298 16.34 -0.23 1.86
CA GLY A 298 16.14 -1.67 1.94
C GLY A 298 15.11 -2.10 2.98
N ALA A 299 14.94 -3.40 3.08
CA ALA A 299 14.08 -4.07 4.05
C ALA A 299 14.94 -4.85 5.06
N LEU A 300 14.93 -4.40 6.32
CA LEU A 300 15.65 -5.08 7.41
C LEU A 300 14.85 -6.29 7.87
N VAL A 301 15.44 -7.47 7.82
CA VAL A 301 14.84 -8.73 8.28
C VAL A 301 14.84 -8.76 9.81
N ALA A 302 13.67 -8.62 10.40
CA ALA A 302 13.46 -8.69 11.84
C ALA A 302 13.17 -10.13 12.34
N LYS A 303 12.57 -10.98 11.49
CA LYS A 303 12.36 -12.41 11.77
C LYS A 303 12.37 -13.19 10.44
N VAL A 304 12.94 -14.40 10.47
CA VAL A 304 12.77 -15.40 9.40
C VAL A 304 11.76 -16.43 9.93
N LEU A 305 10.71 -16.67 9.14
CA LEU A 305 9.66 -17.61 9.55
C LEU A 305 10.12 -19.07 9.34
N PRO A 306 9.79 -19.98 10.24
CA PRO A 306 10.12 -21.40 10.10
C PRO A 306 9.49 -22.00 8.83
N SER A 307 10.16 -22.97 8.23
CA SER A 307 9.73 -23.67 7.01
C SER A 307 9.46 -22.76 5.81
N SER A 308 10.06 -21.55 5.83
CA SER A 308 9.87 -20.55 4.78
C SER A 308 10.95 -20.65 3.68
N PRO A 309 10.65 -20.10 2.47
CA PRO A 309 11.66 -19.90 1.43
C PRO A 309 12.92 -19.17 1.89
N ALA A 310 12.74 -18.15 2.75
CA ALA A 310 13.86 -17.39 3.30
C ALA A 310 14.74 -18.25 4.22
N GLU A 311 14.15 -19.08 5.09
CA GLU A 311 14.91 -20.01 5.94
C GLU A 311 15.68 -21.01 5.07
N ALA A 312 15.02 -21.63 4.09
CA ALA A 312 15.64 -22.58 3.16
C ALA A 312 16.78 -21.95 2.32
N ALA A 313 16.68 -20.66 2.00
CA ALA A 313 17.71 -19.92 1.29
C ALA A 313 18.85 -19.39 2.21
N GLY A 314 18.72 -19.54 3.55
CA GLY A 314 19.72 -19.12 4.52
C GLY A 314 19.71 -17.62 4.85
N PHE A 315 18.54 -16.95 4.73
CA PHE A 315 18.37 -15.60 5.27
C PHE A 315 18.52 -15.63 6.80
N GLN A 316 18.98 -14.52 7.36
CA GLN A 316 19.20 -14.38 8.79
C GLN A 316 18.56 -13.08 9.30
N VAL A 317 18.22 -13.08 10.58
CA VAL A 317 17.82 -11.86 11.27
C VAL A 317 18.98 -10.86 11.23
N GLY A 318 18.72 -9.60 10.89
CA GLY A 318 19.73 -8.58 10.67
C GLY A 318 20.20 -8.44 9.22
N ASP A 319 19.76 -9.28 8.28
CA ASP A 319 19.97 -9.03 6.84
C ASP A 319 19.18 -7.79 6.40
N VAL A 320 19.81 -6.95 5.58
CA VAL A 320 19.10 -5.87 4.90
C VAL A 320 18.96 -6.21 3.42
N ILE A 321 17.74 -6.47 2.96
CA ILE A 321 17.46 -6.75 1.55
C ILE A 321 17.46 -5.42 0.79
N VAL A 322 18.43 -5.23 -0.12
CA VAL A 322 18.62 -3.96 -0.87
C VAL A 322 18.29 -4.08 -2.35
N GLU A 323 18.16 -5.31 -2.89
CA GLU A 323 17.76 -5.56 -4.27
C GLU A 323 17.03 -6.91 -4.32
N PHE A 324 15.93 -6.97 -5.06
CA PHE A 324 15.13 -8.17 -5.30
C PHE A 324 14.81 -8.28 -6.79
N ASN A 325 15.15 -9.40 -7.40
CA ASN A 325 14.93 -9.67 -8.83
C ASN A 325 15.46 -8.56 -9.76
N GLY A 326 16.64 -7.98 -9.46
CA GLY A 326 17.25 -6.89 -10.24
C GLY A 326 16.68 -5.49 -9.96
N HIS A 327 15.65 -5.36 -9.11
CA HIS A 327 15.03 -4.09 -8.72
C HIS A 327 15.53 -3.64 -7.36
N GLU A 328 15.84 -2.34 -7.21
CA GLU A 328 16.27 -1.78 -5.93
C GLU A 328 15.12 -1.77 -4.93
N VAL A 329 15.38 -2.26 -3.72
CA VAL A 329 14.45 -2.15 -2.56
C VAL A 329 14.78 -0.87 -1.82
N THR A 330 13.97 0.17 -2.02
CA THR A 330 14.20 1.50 -1.42
C THR A 330 13.70 1.59 0.02
N THR A 331 12.60 0.91 0.35
CA THR A 331 11.96 0.84 1.68
C THR A 331 11.52 -0.59 1.97
N SER A 332 11.22 -0.91 3.22
CA SER A 332 10.68 -2.23 3.56
C SER A 332 9.37 -2.52 2.83
N SER A 333 8.53 -1.51 2.71
CA SER A 333 7.22 -1.61 2.05
C SER A 333 7.30 -1.83 0.53
N ALA A 334 8.44 -1.57 -0.11
CA ALA A 334 8.63 -1.87 -1.53
C ALA A 334 8.81 -3.37 -1.81
N LEU A 335 9.25 -4.16 -0.83
CA LEU A 335 9.55 -5.58 -1.04
C LEU A 335 8.32 -6.48 -1.22
N PRO A 336 7.23 -6.39 -0.40
CA PRO A 336 6.09 -7.29 -0.53
C PRO A 336 5.41 -7.28 -1.91
N PRO A 337 5.19 -6.13 -2.59
CA PRO A 337 4.66 -6.12 -3.95
C PRO A 337 5.57 -6.84 -4.95
N MET A 338 6.90 -6.65 -4.85
CA MET A 338 7.87 -7.31 -5.74
C MET A 338 7.84 -8.83 -5.56
N VAL A 339 7.81 -9.30 -4.31
CA VAL A 339 7.72 -10.74 -4.00
C VAL A 339 6.37 -11.30 -4.43
N GLY A 340 5.27 -10.57 -4.15
CA GLY A 340 3.90 -11.03 -4.42
C GLY A 340 3.59 -11.29 -5.89
N VAL A 341 4.20 -10.56 -6.81
CA VAL A 341 4.03 -10.77 -8.27
C VAL A 341 5.03 -11.76 -8.87
N THR A 342 6.06 -12.19 -8.11
CA THR A 342 7.04 -13.16 -8.57
C THR A 342 6.43 -14.55 -8.62
N LYS A 343 6.68 -15.28 -9.69
CA LYS A 343 6.09 -16.62 -9.92
C LYS A 343 6.55 -17.61 -8.84
N ILE A 344 5.59 -18.35 -8.31
CA ILE A 344 5.86 -19.44 -7.34
C ILE A 344 6.78 -20.48 -7.97
N GLY A 345 7.80 -20.92 -7.21
CA GLY A 345 8.84 -21.82 -7.67
C GLY A 345 9.98 -21.14 -8.44
N GLU A 346 9.89 -19.84 -8.75
CA GLU A 346 10.95 -19.11 -9.44
C GLU A 346 12.16 -18.91 -8.52
N LYS A 347 13.36 -19.17 -9.09
CA LYS A 347 14.63 -18.95 -8.41
C LYS A 347 15.10 -17.52 -8.62
N THR A 348 14.80 -16.66 -7.67
CA THR A 348 14.95 -15.20 -7.73
C THR A 348 16.27 -14.75 -7.11
N PRO A 349 17.07 -13.89 -7.80
CA PRO A 349 18.26 -13.30 -7.21
C PRO A 349 17.90 -12.20 -6.21
N VAL A 350 18.61 -12.16 -5.08
CA VAL A 350 18.43 -11.18 -4.00
C VAL A 350 19.79 -10.69 -3.55
N LYS A 351 19.95 -9.38 -3.41
CA LYS A 351 21.14 -8.76 -2.85
C LYS A 351 20.85 -8.28 -1.44
N ILE A 352 21.66 -8.70 -0.49
CA ILE A 352 21.53 -8.34 0.92
C ILE A 352 22.80 -7.67 1.44
N ILE A 353 22.68 -6.94 2.54
CA ILE A 353 23.79 -6.53 3.39
C ILE A 353 23.71 -7.36 4.67
N ARG A 354 24.79 -8.10 4.99
CA ARG A 354 24.95 -8.91 6.21
C ARG A 354 26.31 -8.62 6.80
N ASN A 355 26.39 -8.24 8.07
CA ASN A 355 27.63 -7.92 8.77
C ASN A 355 28.47 -6.86 8.03
N ARG A 356 27.82 -5.82 7.46
CA ARG A 356 28.41 -4.74 6.65
C ARG A 356 28.97 -5.16 5.30
N GLU A 357 28.76 -6.41 4.88
CA GLU A 357 29.17 -6.94 3.58
C GLU A 357 27.97 -7.16 2.66
N THR A 358 28.12 -6.78 1.40
CA THR A 358 27.12 -7.10 0.38
C THR A 358 27.21 -8.55 -0.05
N LYS A 359 26.10 -9.29 -0.04
CA LYS A 359 26.04 -10.70 -0.47
C LYS A 359 24.92 -10.88 -1.50
N ASN A 360 25.21 -11.69 -2.52
CA ASN A 360 24.22 -12.13 -3.50
C ASN A 360 23.69 -13.50 -3.09
N MET A 361 22.37 -13.60 -2.98
CA MET A 361 21.66 -14.82 -2.64
C MET A 361 20.69 -15.20 -3.76
N LYS A 362 20.16 -16.41 -3.72
CA LYS A 362 19.06 -16.86 -4.57
C LYS A 362 18.04 -17.54 -3.70
N VAL A 363 16.78 -17.21 -3.85
CA VAL A 363 15.66 -17.80 -3.13
C VAL A 363 14.65 -18.38 -4.10
N VAL A 364 14.09 -19.53 -3.78
CA VAL A 364 12.95 -20.10 -4.51
C VAL A 364 11.68 -19.57 -3.85
N ILE A 365 10.88 -18.81 -4.60
CA ILE A 365 9.67 -18.17 -4.07
C ILE A 365 8.61 -19.21 -3.76
N GLY A 366 8.08 -19.19 -2.54
CA GLY A 366 6.97 -20.04 -2.12
C GLY A 366 5.60 -19.40 -2.38
N GLU A 367 4.54 -20.13 -2.10
CA GLU A 367 3.18 -19.62 -2.08
C GLU A 367 2.86 -19.02 -0.69
N LEU A 368 2.18 -17.87 -0.67
CA LEU A 368 1.76 -17.20 0.56
C LEU A 368 0.74 -18.07 1.31
N PRO A 369 1.00 -18.48 2.57
CA PRO A 369 0.06 -19.25 3.38
C PRO A 369 -1.26 -18.52 3.63
N LYS A 370 -2.36 -19.27 3.84
CA LYS A 370 -3.64 -18.71 4.28
C LYS A 370 -3.59 -18.32 5.76
N ASP A 371 -4.36 -17.28 6.14
CA ASP A 371 -4.29 -16.66 7.48
C ASP A 371 -4.72 -17.57 8.67
N GLU A 372 -5.24 -18.77 8.41
CA GLU A 372 -5.76 -19.67 9.44
C GLU A 372 -4.69 -20.50 10.21
N ASP A 373 -3.43 -20.51 9.74
CA ASP A 373 -2.38 -21.42 10.23
C ASP A 373 -1.53 -20.86 11.39
N MET A 374 -1.91 -19.75 12.04
CA MET A 374 -1.05 -19.07 13.05
C MET A 374 -1.75 -18.85 14.40
N LYS A 375 -1.65 -19.76 15.37
CA LYS A 375 -2.02 -19.53 16.79
C LYS A 375 -1.16 -20.27 17.83
N LEU A 376 -1.11 -19.74 19.07
CA LEU A 376 -0.16 -19.90 20.16
C LEU A 376 -0.71 -20.19 21.55
N ALA A 377 0.13 -20.61 22.50
CA ALA A 377 -0.15 -20.79 23.94
C ALA A 377 1.00 -20.47 24.92
N ASP A 378 0.78 -20.40 26.19
CA ASP A 378 1.17 -19.56 27.36
C ASP A 378 2.02 -20.29 28.48
N SER A 379 2.77 -19.81 29.33
CA SER A 379 3.17 -18.92 30.44
C SER A 379 4.18 -19.40 31.52
N GLY A 380 4.75 -18.48 32.38
CA GLY A 380 5.54 -18.68 33.60
C GLY A 380 6.47 -17.55 34.11
N ALA A 381 6.83 -17.37 35.39
CA ALA A 381 7.43 -16.18 36.04
C ALA A 381 8.95 -16.16 36.33
N ALA A 382 9.62 -14.99 36.53
CA ALA A 382 11.06 -14.72 36.32
C ALA A 382 11.85 -13.89 37.36
N LYS A 383 13.23 -13.97 37.33
CA LYS A 383 14.26 -13.22 38.09
C LYS A 383 14.66 -11.90 37.40
N THR A 384 15.22 -10.89 38.13
CA THR A 384 15.48 -9.53 37.57
C THR A 384 16.96 -9.06 37.69
N LEU A 385 17.40 -8.17 36.76
CA LEU A 385 18.71 -7.48 36.70
C LEU A 385 18.52 -6.02 36.29
N THR A 386 19.19 -5.06 36.96
CA THR A 386 19.19 -3.65 36.53
C THR A 386 20.55 -3.26 35.94
N ASP A 387 20.54 -2.74 34.70
CA ASP A 387 21.72 -2.17 34.06
C ASP A 387 21.71 -0.64 34.17
N ALA A 388 22.78 -0.09 34.76
CA ALA A 388 22.90 1.35 35.02
C ALA A 388 23.32 2.17 33.79
N ARG A 389 24.04 1.56 32.82
CA ARG A 389 24.48 2.24 31.56
C ARG A 389 23.32 2.41 30.60
N LEU A 390 22.51 1.38 30.44
CA LEU A 390 21.33 1.38 29.59
C LEU A 390 20.13 2.04 30.27
N LYS A 391 20.14 2.11 31.60
CA LYS A 391 19.02 2.55 32.47
C LYS A 391 17.77 1.71 32.28
N VAL A 392 17.95 0.40 32.28
CA VAL A 392 16.85 -0.57 32.16
C VAL A 392 16.95 -1.64 33.26
N THR A 393 15.77 -2.10 33.71
CA THR A 393 15.63 -3.29 34.55
C THR A 393 15.08 -4.40 33.68
N VAL A 394 15.82 -5.51 33.58
CA VAL A 394 15.43 -6.70 32.83
C VAL A 394 15.22 -7.89 33.75
N ALA A 395 14.46 -8.87 33.32
CA ALA A 395 14.15 -10.09 34.03
C ALA A 395 14.35 -11.32 33.14
N GLU A 396 14.54 -12.51 33.74
CA GLU A 396 14.30 -13.73 33.00
C GLU A 396 12.84 -13.76 32.54
N ILE A 397 12.63 -14.19 31.30
CA ILE A 397 11.30 -14.34 30.76
C ILE A 397 10.64 -15.59 31.30
N SER A 398 9.44 -15.49 31.77
CA SER A 398 8.65 -16.62 32.24
C SER A 398 8.09 -17.43 31.06
N ASP A 399 7.77 -18.72 31.31
CA ASP A 399 7.20 -19.57 30.25
C ASP A 399 5.91 -18.98 29.68
N ARG A 400 5.07 -18.34 30.49
CA ARG A 400 3.88 -17.60 30.06
C ARG A 400 4.17 -16.40 29.17
N GLU A 401 5.11 -15.54 29.54
CA GLU A 401 5.51 -14.40 28.72
C GLU A 401 6.19 -14.85 27.43
N ARG A 402 6.86 -16.02 27.46
CA ARG A 402 7.50 -16.64 26.32
C ARG A 402 6.48 -17.12 25.30
N GLU A 403 5.43 -17.76 25.76
CA GLU A 403 4.31 -18.23 24.95
C GLU A 403 3.47 -17.05 24.40
N GLU A 404 3.10 -16.06 25.24
CA GLU A 404 2.36 -14.84 24.82
C GLU A 404 3.09 -14.06 23.71
N LEU A 405 4.41 -14.21 23.57
CA LEU A 405 5.24 -13.49 22.62
C LEU A 405 5.84 -14.38 21.52
N ASP A 406 5.42 -15.65 21.40
CA ASP A 406 5.94 -16.63 20.42
C ASP A 406 7.47 -16.79 20.48
N LEU A 407 8.01 -16.91 21.67
CA LEU A 407 9.46 -17.04 21.89
C LEU A 407 9.83 -18.46 22.26
N LYS A 408 10.63 -19.12 21.43
CA LYS A 408 10.99 -20.53 21.66
C LYS A 408 11.99 -20.75 22.78
N GLU A 409 13.03 -19.92 22.96
CA GLU A 409 14.05 -20.22 24.00
C GLU A 409 14.86 -19.04 24.54
N ASN A 410 14.92 -17.87 23.90
CA ASN A 410 15.92 -16.84 24.19
C ASN A 410 15.29 -15.50 24.57
N GLY A 411 16.02 -14.69 25.33
CA GLY A 411 15.69 -13.31 25.60
C GLY A 411 15.63 -12.95 27.08
N VAL A 412 15.60 -11.66 27.35
CA VAL A 412 15.36 -11.09 28.68
C VAL A 412 14.24 -10.05 28.59
N LEU A 413 13.28 -10.13 29.51
CA LEU A 413 12.14 -9.25 29.56
C LEU A 413 12.50 -7.91 30.17
N VAL A 414 12.17 -6.82 29.54
CA VAL A 414 12.31 -5.46 30.03
C VAL A 414 11.15 -5.15 30.99
N LYS A 415 11.43 -5.09 32.28
CA LYS A 415 10.45 -4.77 33.32
C LYS A 415 10.27 -3.27 33.51
N GLN A 416 11.35 -2.49 33.34
CA GLN A 416 11.31 -1.04 33.48
C GLN A 416 12.37 -0.36 32.62
N VAL A 417 11.96 0.68 31.89
CA VAL A 417 12.86 1.60 31.17
C VAL A 417 12.84 2.96 31.84
N LYS A 418 14.00 3.44 32.29
CA LYS A 418 14.17 4.80 32.83
C LYS A 418 14.66 5.75 31.73
N ASN A 419 14.55 7.07 32.00
CA ASN A 419 15.09 8.06 31.06
C ASN A 419 16.60 7.87 30.89
N GLY A 420 17.00 7.39 29.71
CA GLY A 420 18.38 7.02 29.38
C GLY A 420 18.55 6.48 27.97
N PRO A 421 19.70 5.86 27.67
CA PRO A 421 20.02 5.34 26.34
C PRO A 421 18.96 4.38 25.77
N ALA A 422 18.48 3.41 26.55
CA ALA A 422 17.45 2.46 26.13
C ALA A 422 16.11 3.14 25.83
N GLY A 423 15.67 4.07 26.68
CA GLY A 423 14.45 4.84 26.44
C GLY A 423 14.54 5.75 25.21
N LYS A 424 15.69 6.39 24.98
CA LYS A 424 15.94 7.20 23.78
C LYS A 424 15.97 6.36 22.50
N ALA A 425 16.42 5.11 22.57
CA ALA A 425 16.34 4.15 21.48
C ALA A 425 14.92 3.64 21.19
N GLY A 426 13.94 3.99 22.04
CA GLY A 426 12.55 3.56 21.89
C GLY A 426 12.22 2.22 22.52
N MET A 427 13.08 1.70 23.42
CA MET A 427 12.78 0.52 24.24
C MET A 427 11.65 0.84 25.24
N ARG A 428 10.80 -0.14 25.52
CA ARG A 428 9.59 0.01 26.37
C ARG A 428 9.50 -1.12 27.37
N ASP A 429 8.77 -0.86 28.45
CA ASP A 429 8.39 -1.90 29.39
C ASP A 429 7.58 -2.98 28.66
N GLY A 430 7.89 -4.24 28.94
CA GLY A 430 7.31 -5.39 28.23
C GLY A 430 8.02 -5.83 26.95
N ASP A 431 9.03 -5.09 26.45
CA ASP A 431 9.89 -5.58 25.36
C ASP A 431 10.73 -6.78 25.84
N VAL A 432 10.99 -7.75 24.96
CA VAL A 432 11.96 -8.82 25.25
C VAL A 432 13.19 -8.62 24.37
N VAL A 433 14.35 -8.42 24.98
CA VAL A 433 15.61 -8.27 24.27
C VAL A 433 16.09 -9.63 23.80
N LEU A 434 16.18 -9.81 22.47
CA LEU A 434 16.62 -11.05 21.82
C LEU A 434 18.07 -10.99 21.34
N MET A 435 18.55 -9.79 20.94
CA MET A 435 19.87 -9.60 20.39
C MET A 435 20.38 -8.20 20.67
N ILE A 436 21.67 -8.05 20.95
CA ILE A 436 22.35 -6.75 21.08
C ILE A 436 23.67 -6.82 20.30
N ASN A 437 23.92 -5.84 19.43
CA ASN A 437 25.16 -5.75 18.62
C ASN A 437 25.49 -7.06 17.87
N ASN A 438 24.47 -7.66 17.23
CA ASN A 438 24.52 -8.95 16.52
C ASN A 438 24.85 -10.17 17.38
N GLU A 439 24.85 -10.05 18.71
CA GLU A 439 25.00 -11.15 19.64
C GLU A 439 23.65 -11.53 20.28
N GLN A 440 23.29 -12.81 20.25
CA GLN A 440 22.04 -13.32 20.83
C GLN A 440 22.06 -13.22 22.37
N VAL A 441 20.99 -12.71 22.95
CA VAL A 441 20.76 -12.62 24.38
C VAL A 441 19.89 -13.78 24.82
N THR A 442 20.50 -14.79 25.42
CA THR A 442 19.83 -16.03 25.85
C THR A 442 19.33 -16.00 27.29
N ASN A 443 19.95 -15.16 28.15
CA ASN A 443 19.65 -15.06 29.59
C ASN A 443 20.24 -13.76 30.17
N LEU A 444 19.96 -13.49 31.47
CA LEU A 444 20.46 -12.30 32.18
C LEU A 444 21.99 -12.18 32.23
N ALA A 445 22.73 -13.31 32.30
CA ALA A 445 24.20 -13.30 32.35
C ALA A 445 24.81 -12.84 31.02
N VAL A 446 24.25 -13.33 29.89
CA VAL A 446 24.68 -12.89 28.55
C VAL A 446 24.28 -11.42 28.34
N PHE A 447 23.07 -11.01 28.71
CA PHE A 447 22.66 -9.61 28.64
C PHE A 447 23.61 -8.69 29.35
N LYS A 448 23.99 -9.01 30.61
CA LYS A 448 24.91 -8.23 31.41
C LYS A 448 26.29 -8.11 30.73
N ARG A 449 26.89 -9.24 30.31
CA ARG A 449 28.18 -9.26 29.63
C ARG A 449 28.17 -8.42 28.35
N VAL A 450 27.16 -8.56 27.51
CA VAL A 450 27.04 -7.79 26.27
C VAL A 450 26.84 -6.31 26.58
N ALA A 451 25.92 -5.94 27.49
CA ALA A 451 25.69 -4.56 27.89
C ALA A 451 26.96 -3.86 28.39
N GLU A 452 27.81 -4.56 29.19
CA GLU A 452 29.10 -4.04 29.70
C GLU A 452 30.12 -3.79 28.57
N SER A 453 30.09 -4.55 27.48
CA SER A 453 31.05 -4.47 26.37
C SER A 453 30.64 -3.45 25.27
N LEU A 454 29.49 -2.82 25.36
CA LEU A 454 28.99 -1.94 24.30
C LEU A 454 29.86 -0.70 24.10
N PRO A 455 30.19 -0.34 22.84
CA PRO A 455 30.96 0.85 22.52
C PRO A 455 30.18 2.12 22.80
N VAL A 456 30.90 3.18 23.23
CA VAL A 456 30.33 4.52 23.41
C VAL A 456 30.37 5.29 22.08
N GLY A 457 29.43 6.20 21.86
CA GLY A 457 29.37 7.10 20.70
C GLY A 457 28.90 6.46 19.39
N LYS A 458 28.83 5.12 19.32
CA LYS A 458 28.36 4.39 18.11
C LYS A 458 26.90 3.99 18.22
N SER A 459 26.26 3.88 17.08
CA SER A 459 24.91 3.30 16.97
C SER A 459 25.00 1.76 16.99
N ILE A 460 24.22 1.12 17.85
CA ILE A 460 24.25 -0.31 18.15
C ILE A 460 22.87 -0.89 17.89
N PRO A 461 22.73 -1.92 17.03
CA PRO A 461 21.43 -2.54 16.78
C PRO A 461 21.04 -3.41 17.99
N ILE A 462 19.78 -3.26 18.45
CA ILE A 462 19.15 -4.12 19.43
C ILE A 462 17.86 -4.68 18.81
N LEU A 463 17.71 -6.00 18.81
CA LEU A 463 16.45 -6.65 18.45
C LEU A 463 15.63 -6.89 19.71
N VAL A 464 14.40 -6.39 19.72
CA VAL A 464 13.42 -6.64 20.76
C VAL A 464 12.17 -7.29 20.19
N GLN A 465 11.57 -8.22 20.92
CA GLN A 465 10.23 -8.76 20.62
C GLN A 465 9.17 -7.94 21.34
N ARG A 466 8.08 -7.63 20.62
CA ARG A 466 6.84 -6.99 21.10
C ARG A 466 5.63 -7.83 20.76
N ARG A 467 4.44 -7.49 21.28
CA ARG A 467 3.17 -8.14 20.87
C ARG A 467 2.91 -8.06 19.37
N GLY A 468 3.38 -7.01 18.68
CA GLY A 468 3.26 -6.82 17.23
C GLY A 468 4.38 -7.46 16.40
N GLY A 469 5.29 -8.23 17.01
CA GLY A 469 6.42 -8.84 16.34
C GLY A 469 7.79 -8.23 16.74
N PRO A 470 8.90 -8.80 16.25
CA PRO A 470 10.25 -8.31 16.52
C PRO A 470 10.55 -7.00 15.80
N VAL A 471 11.31 -6.13 16.48
CA VAL A 471 11.69 -4.80 16.00
C VAL A 471 13.14 -4.51 16.35
N PHE A 472 13.91 -4.02 15.39
CA PHE A 472 15.24 -3.46 15.67
C PHE A 472 15.13 -2.02 16.17
N LEU A 473 15.89 -1.73 17.22
CA LEU A 473 16.10 -0.40 17.78
C LEU A 473 17.57 -0.02 17.61
N ALA A 474 17.84 1.26 17.46
CA ALA A 474 19.21 1.79 17.41
C ALA A 474 19.59 2.41 18.76
N LEU A 475 20.40 1.73 19.54
CA LEU A 475 20.91 2.20 20.82
C LEU A 475 22.18 3.04 20.61
N ARG A 476 22.29 4.16 21.30
CA ARG A 476 23.52 4.96 21.37
C ARG A 476 23.85 5.31 22.82
N LEU A 477 25.03 4.88 23.27
CA LEU A 477 25.55 5.30 24.56
C LEU A 477 26.25 6.65 24.40
N ALA A 478 25.92 7.63 25.26
CA ALA A 478 26.60 8.92 25.26
C ALA A 478 28.05 8.74 25.72
N GLU A 479 28.97 9.52 25.14
CA GLU A 479 30.28 9.72 25.72
C GLU A 479 30.09 10.36 27.10
N LYS A 480 30.86 9.90 28.10
CA LYS A 480 30.88 10.59 29.40
C LYS A 480 31.54 11.95 29.17
N ASP A 481 30.83 13.03 29.50
CA ASP A 481 31.39 14.38 29.67
C ASP A 481 32.42 14.35 30.81
#